data_1719eb55ff20a7b73ccbb3d8f938c57e
#
_entry.id   1719eb55ff20a7b73ccbb3d8f938c57e
#
_cell.length_a   1.000
_cell.length_b   1.000
_cell.length_c   1.000
_cell.angle_alpha   90.00
_cell.angle_beta   90.00
_cell.angle_gamma   90.00
#
_symmetry.space_group_name_H-M   'P 1'
#
loop_
_entity.id
_entity.type
_entity.pdbx_description
1 polymer ?
#
loop_
_entity_poly.entity_id
_entity_poly.type
_entity_poly.pdbx_seq_one_letter_code
_entity_poly.pdbx_strand_id
1 'polypeptide(L)'
;MDTAVLGRFGEEQAACYLRRRGYKVLERNYRCRSGEIDLIVSKGEYVVFVEVKLRKNADFASAREFVTRAKQQRVITAASLWLGEHACERPVRFDVVEVYAPHGPLGHVAINHLEDAFS
;
A
#
# COMPACT_ATOMS: atom_id res chain seq x y z
N MET A 1 -2.98 -21.31 6.33
CA MET A 1 -3.83 -20.14 6.02
C MET A 1 -3.64 -19.79 4.55
N ASP A 2 -4.72 -19.57 3.82
CA ASP A 2 -4.57 -19.34 2.40
C ASP A 2 -4.06 -17.91 2.08
N THR A 3 -3.57 -17.75 0.86
CA THR A 3 -2.94 -16.51 0.42
C THR A 3 -3.89 -15.31 0.44
N ALA A 4 -5.16 -15.53 0.10
CA ALA A 4 -6.15 -14.45 0.09
C ALA A 4 -6.43 -13.92 1.50
N VAL A 5 -6.51 -14.83 2.48
CA VAL A 5 -6.71 -14.43 3.88
C VAL A 5 -5.51 -13.66 4.40
N LEU A 6 -4.29 -14.11 4.08
CA LEU A 6 -3.07 -13.39 4.48
C LEU A 6 -2.99 -12.02 3.83
N GLY A 7 -3.38 -11.91 2.57
CA GLY A 7 -3.40 -10.64 1.87
C GLY A 7 -4.34 -9.63 2.54
N ARG A 8 -5.56 -10.07 2.86
CA ARG A 8 -6.52 -9.22 3.56
C ARG A 8 -6.01 -8.81 4.95
N PHE A 9 -5.37 -9.73 5.65
CA PHE A 9 -4.75 -9.44 6.94
C PHE A 9 -3.71 -8.34 6.81
N GLY A 10 -2.79 -8.46 5.86
CA GLY A 10 -1.74 -7.47 5.62
C GLY A 10 -2.33 -6.09 5.32
N GLU A 11 -3.33 -6.03 4.44
CA GLU A 11 -3.98 -4.77 4.08
C GLU A 11 -4.69 -4.15 5.27
N GLU A 12 -5.35 -4.96 6.11
CA GLU A 12 -6.03 -4.45 7.30
C GLU A 12 -5.03 -3.89 8.32
N GLN A 13 -3.90 -4.57 8.51
CA GLN A 13 -2.85 -4.07 9.39
C GLN A 13 -2.29 -2.74 8.90
N ALA A 14 -2.06 -2.64 7.58
CA ALA A 14 -1.58 -1.39 6.98
C ALA A 14 -2.61 -0.27 7.15
N ALA A 15 -3.89 -0.55 6.91
CA ALA A 15 -4.94 0.44 7.06
C ALA A 15 -5.06 0.94 8.50
N CYS A 16 -5.00 0.05 9.48
CA CYS A 16 -5.03 0.42 10.90
C CYS A 16 -3.84 1.30 11.27
N TYR A 17 -2.64 0.91 10.82
CA TYR A 17 -1.44 1.69 11.05
C TYR A 17 -1.59 3.11 10.49
N LEU A 18 -2.04 3.22 9.24
CA LEU A 18 -2.17 4.51 8.58
C LEU A 18 -3.22 5.40 9.27
N ARG A 19 -4.35 4.83 9.68
CA ARG A 19 -5.37 5.59 10.41
C ARG A 19 -4.82 6.14 11.72
N ARG A 20 -4.03 5.36 12.46
CA ARG A 20 -3.40 5.82 13.71
C ARG A 20 -2.44 6.96 13.46
N ARG A 21 -1.90 7.07 12.26
CA ARG A 21 -0.99 8.14 11.85
C ARG A 21 -1.72 9.33 11.22
N GLY A 22 -3.04 9.33 11.25
CA GLY A 22 -3.84 10.45 10.77
C GLY A 22 -4.24 10.38 9.31
N TYR A 23 -4.00 9.24 8.64
CA TYR A 23 -4.46 9.03 7.28
C TYR A 23 -5.93 8.64 7.25
N LYS A 24 -6.64 9.10 6.24
CA LYS A 24 -8.01 8.69 5.96
C LYS A 24 -7.98 7.71 4.80
N VAL A 25 -8.63 6.56 4.95
CA VAL A 25 -8.73 5.57 3.87
C VAL A 25 -9.83 6.03 2.92
N LEU A 26 -9.47 6.28 1.67
CA LEU A 26 -10.41 6.70 0.63
C LEU A 26 -10.97 5.51 -0.12
N GLU A 27 -10.13 4.53 -0.41
CA GLU A 27 -10.54 3.34 -1.15
C GLU A 27 -9.58 2.19 -0.88
N ARG A 28 -10.10 0.96 -0.97
CA ARG A 28 -9.33 -0.27 -0.82
C ARG A 28 -9.46 -1.10 -2.08
N ASN A 29 -8.35 -1.75 -2.46
CA ASN A 29 -8.33 -2.70 -3.57
C ASN A 29 -8.93 -2.12 -4.85
N TYR A 30 -8.44 -0.95 -5.22
CA TYR A 30 -8.84 -0.33 -6.47
C TYR A 30 -8.26 -1.13 -7.63
N ARG A 31 -9.12 -1.59 -8.53
CA ARG A 31 -8.72 -2.41 -9.67
C ARG A 31 -9.15 -1.74 -10.96
N CYS A 32 -8.25 -1.80 -11.93
CA CYS A 32 -8.52 -1.31 -13.27
C CYS A 32 -7.74 -2.16 -14.27
N ARG A 33 -7.90 -1.84 -15.55
CA ARG A 33 -7.22 -2.55 -16.63
C ARG A 33 -5.70 -2.55 -16.46
N SER A 34 -5.14 -1.45 -15.96
CA SER A 34 -3.69 -1.27 -15.83
C SER A 34 -3.08 -1.98 -14.62
N GLY A 35 -3.89 -2.30 -13.61
CA GLY A 35 -3.38 -2.93 -12.41
C GLY A 35 -4.26 -2.68 -11.21
N GLU A 36 -3.66 -2.84 -10.02
CA GLU A 36 -4.37 -2.77 -8.75
C GLU A 36 -3.59 -1.90 -7.78
N ILE A 37 -4.31 -1.18 -6.92
CA ILE A 37 -3.73 -0.39 -5.83
C ILE A 37 -4.36 -0.89 -4.54
N ASP A 38 -3.53 -1.30 -3.58
CA ASP A 38 -4.01 -1.91 -2.34
C ASP A 38 -4.81 -0.94 -1.48
N LEU A 39 -4.28 0.26 -1.27
CA LEU A 39 -4.95 1.30 -0.48
C LEU A 39 -4.74 2.65 -1.12
N ILE A 40 -5.78 3.47 -1.10
CA ILE A 40 -5.70 4.88 -1.47
C ILE A 40 -6.10 5.67 -0.23
N VAL A 41 -5.19 6.50 0.25
CA VAL A 41 -5.38 7.22 1.51
C VAL A 41 -5.08 8.70 1.31
N SER A 42 -5.47 9.52 2.29
CA SER A 42 -5.15 10.94 2.25
C SER A 42 -4.67 11.41 3.61
N LYS A 43 -3.75 12.35 3.59
CA LYS A 43 -3.28 13.05 4.79
C LYS A 43 -2.88 14.46 4.42
N GLY A 44 -3.43 15.44 5.12
CA GLY A 44 -3.21 16.84 4.76
C GLY A 44 -3.68 17.09 3.33
N GLU A 45 -2.80 17.66 2.52
CA GLU A 45 -3.12 17.94 1.12
C GLU A 45 -2.85 16.75 0.19
N TYR A 46 -2.13 15.73 0.67
CA TYR A 46 -1.70 14.61 -0.17
C TYR A 46 -2.75 13.52 -0.33
N VAL A 47 -2.82 12.97 -1.54
CA VAL A 47 -3.41 11.66 -1.80
C VAL A 47 -2.25 10.70 -1.96
N VAL A 48 -2.30 9.57 -1.26
CA VAL A 48 -1.21 8.61 -1.19
C VAL A 48 -1.69 7.26 -1.67
N PHE A 49 -1.02 6.73 -2.69
CA PHE A 49 -1.30 5.40 -3.24
C PHE A 49 -0.34 4.42 -2.59
N VAL A 50 -0.86 3.42 -1.91
CA VAL A 50 -0.09 2.55 -1.03
C VAL A 50 -0.07 1.12 -1.56
N GLU A 51 1.14 0.59 -1.71
CA GLU A 51 1.37 -0.83 -1.97
C GLU A 51 1.68 -1.51 -0.64
N VAL A 52 0.94 -2.57 -0.34
CA VAL A 52 1.12 -3.32 0.91
C VAL A 52 1.90 -4.60 0.63
N LYS A 53 2.95 -4.85 1.41
CA LYS A 53 3.77 -6.06 1.30
C LYS A 53 3.75 -6.80 2.62
N LEU A 54 3.21 -8.02 2.61
CA LEU A 54 3.26 -8.89 3.78
C LEU A 54 4.56 -9.68 3.75
N ARG A 55 5.32 -9.63 4.85
CA ARG A 55 6.60 -10.32 5.01
C ARG A 55 6.54 -11.25 6.20
N LYS A 56 7.13 -12.43 6.06
CA LYS A 56 7.25 -13.38 7.17
C LYS A 56 8.53 -13.19 7.97
N ASN A 57 9.46 -12.41 7.43
CA ASN A 57 10.81 -12.38 7.95
C ASN A 57 11.41 -11.01 7.61
N ALA A 58 12.05 -10.40 8.60
CA ALA A 58 12.60 -9.05 8.49
C ALA A 58 14.02 -9.00 7.90
N ASP A 59 14.63 -10.16 7.60
CA ASP A 59 15.99 -10.25 7.09
C ASP A 59 16.11 -10.01 5.60
N PHE A 60 15.05 -9.64 4.96
CA PHE A 60 15.04 -9.40 3.53
C PHE A 60 15.44 -7.98 3.19
N ALA A 61 15.87 -7.82 1.95
CA ALA A 61 16.07 -6.52 1.35
C ALA A 61 14.80 -5.68 1.49
N SER A 62 14.94 -4.37 1.38
CA SER A 62 13.81 -3.46 1.57
C SER A 62 12.68 -3.76 0.57
N ALA A 63 11.46 -3.38 0.95
CA ALA A 63 10.29 -3.56 0.10
C ALA A 63 10.47 -2.90 -1.26
N ARG A 64 11.25 -1.84 -1.33
CA ARG A 64 11.56 -1.13 -2.57
C ARG A 64 12.14 -2.07 -3.62
N GLU A 65 12.95 -3.04 -3.20
CA GLU A 65 13.58 -3.98 -4.12
C GLU A 65 12.61 -5.00 -4.69
N PHE A 66 11.45 -5.15 -4.05
CA PHE A 66 10.43 -6.10 -4.48
C PHE A 66 9.32 -5.47 -5.29
N VAL A 67 9.35 -4.15 -5.44
CA VAL A 67 8.40 -3.46 -6.31
C VAL A 67 9.13 -3.13 -7.59
N THR A 68 8.98 -3.98 -8.60
CA THR A 68 9.67 -3.84 -9.88
C THR A 68 9.25 -2.57 -10.60
N ARG A 69 10.07 -2.12 -11.53
CA ARG A 69 9.78 -0.96 -12.37
C ARG A 69 8.46 -1.14 -13.11
N ALA A 70 8.22 -2.33 -13.64
CA ALA A 70 6.98 -2.64 -14.34
C ALA A 70 5.77 -2.52 -13.42
N LYS A 71 5.88 -3.00 -12.18
CA LYS A 71 4.80 -2.88 -11.22
C LYS A 71 4.58 -1.42 -10.81
N GLN A 72 5.66 -0.67 -10.60
CA GLN A 72 5.57 0.76 -10.31
C GLN A 72 4.79 1.48 -11.40
N GLN A 73 5.11 1.21 -12.67
CA GLN A 73 4.42 1.82 -13.80
C GLN A 73 2.93 1.47 -13.82
N ARG A 74 2.59 0.23 -13.53
CA ARG A 74 1.18 -0.17 -13.47
C ARG A 74 0.43 0.57 -12.36
N VAL A 75 1.06 0.75 -11.20
CA VAL A 75 0.45 1.49 -10.09
C VAL A 75 0.28 2.97 -10.46
N ILE A 76 1.30 3.57 -11.06
CA ILE A 76 1.25 4.98 -11.48
C ILE A 76 0.13 5.19 -12.49
N THR A 77 -0.01 4.28 -13.47
CA THR A 77 -1.08 4.37 -14.48
C THR A 77 -2.46 4.22 -13.82
N ALA A 78 -2.61 3.26 -12.92
CA ALA A 78 -3.86 3.05 -12.18
C ALA A 78 -4.20 4.29 -11.34
N ALA A 79 -3.19 4.89 -10.70
CA ALA A 79 -3.38 6.10 -9.91
C ALA A 79 -3.86 7.27 -10.78
N SER A 80 -3.29 7.43 -11.97
CA SER A 80 -3.72 8.47 -12.90
C SER A 80 -5.19 8.30 -13.27
N LEU A 81 -5.62 7.07 -13.49
CA LEU A 81 -7.01 6.77 -13.82
C LEU A 81 -7.94 7.13 -12.64
N TRP A 82 -7.56 6.73 -11.43
CA TRP A 82 -8.34 7.06 -10.24
C TRP A 82 -8.47 8.57 -10.03
N LEU A 83 -7.35 9.30 -10.19
CA LEU A 83 -7.34 10.75 -10.06
C LEU A 83 -8.28 11.41 -11.05
N GLY A 84 -8.28 10.93 -12.31
CA GLY A 84 -9.18 11.44 -13.34
C GLY A 84 -10.64 11.16 -13.02
N GLU A 85 -10.95 9.94 -12.55
CA GLU A 85 -12.31 9.55 -12.19
C GLU A 85 -12.88 10.40 -11.04
N HIS A 86 -12.01 10.87 -10.15
CA HIS A 86 -12.40 11.65 -8.98
C HIS A 86 -12.15 13.15 -9.14
N ALA A 87 -11.73 13.58 -10.33
CA ALA A 87 -11.39 14.97 -10.62
C ALA A 87 -10.45 15.56 -9.53
N CYS A 88 -9.47 14.75 -9.12
CA CYS A 88 -8.59 15.09 -8.02
C CYS A 88 -7.31 15.77 -8.54
N GLU A 89 -7.01 16.96 -8.02
CA GLU A 89 -5.82 17.73 -8.41
C GLU A 89 -4.83 17.89 -7.25
N ARG A 90 -5.00 17.12 -6.18
CA ARG A 90 -4.14 17.19 -5.00
C ARG A 90 -2.76 16.60 -5.29
N PRO A 91 -1.73 17.05 -4.56
CA PRO A 91 -0.42 16.40 -4.66
C PRO A 91 -0.51 14.92 -4.35
N VAL A 92 0.34 14.13 -5.01
CA VAL A 92 0.29 12.68 -4.97
C VAL A 92 1.62 12.12 -4.46
N ARG A 93 1.53 11.04 -3.70
CA ARG A 93 2.70 10.32 -3.21
C ARG A 93 2.45 8.82 -3.34
N PHE A 94 3.51 8.06 -3.61
CA PHE A 94 3.45 6.60 -3.72
C PHE A 94 4.25 5.99 -2.58
N ASP A 95 3.57 5.27 -1.71
CA ASP A 95 4.17 4.69 -0.52
C ASP A 95 4.15 3.16 -0.58
N VAL A 96 5.05 2.54 0.16
CA VAL A 96 5.04 1.10 0.39
C VAL A 96 4.94 0.87 1.89
N VAL A 97 4.02 0.02 2.31
CA VAL A 97 3.89 -0.39 3.71
C VAL A 97 4.19 -1.87 3.80
N GLU A 98 5.27 -2.21 4.50
CA GLU A 98 5.63 -3.60 4.79
C GLU A 98 5.02 -4.02 6.11
N VAL A 99 4.36 -5.16 6.11
CA VAL A 99 3.77 -5.74 7.33
C VAL A 99 4.55 -7.02 7.62
N TYR A 100 5.29 -7.03 8.73
CA TYR A 100 6.08 -8.18 9.15
C TYR A 100 5.28 -8.98 10.18
N ALA A 101 4.92 -10.19 9.80
CA ALA A 101 4.14 -11.10 10.65
C ALA A 101 4.77 -12.50 10.63
N PRO A 102 5.94 -12.69 11.27
CA PRO A 102 6.66 -13.96 11.22
C PRO A 102 5.89 -15.13 11.79
N HIS A 103 4.97 -14.88 12.71
CA HIS A 103 4.16 -15.93 13.35
C HIS A 103 2.69 -15.87 12.92
N GLY A 104 2.41 -15.13 11.84
CA GLY A 104 1.05 -15.01 11.32
C GLY A 104 0.19 -14.01 12.09
N PRO A 105 -1.14 -14.04 11.85
CA PRO A 105 -2.05 -13.03 12.40
C PRO A 105 -2.15 -12.99 13.94
N LEU A 106 -1.84 -14.09 14.60
CA LEU A 106 -1.94 -14.19 16.05
C LEU A 106 -0.65 -13.81 16.78
N GLY A 107 0.42 -13.59 16.04
CA GLY A 107 1.71 -13.25 16.60
C GLY A 107 1.97 -11.75 16.59
N HIS A 108 3.21 -11.40 16.94
CA HIS A 108 3.67 -10.02 16.89
C HIS A 108 3.70 -9.52 15.44
N VAL A 109 3.25 -8.30 15.22
CA VAL A 109 3.25 -7.66 13.91
C VAL A 109 4.03 -6.34 14.00
N ALA A 110 4.95 -6.16 13.07
CA ALA A 110 5.71 -4.91 12.95
C ALA A 110 5.45 -4.31 11.57
N ILE A 111 5.52 -3.00 11.48
CA ILE A 111 5.26 -2.29 10.24
C ILE A 111 6.44 -1.38 9.89
N ASN A 112 6.82 -1.39 8.62
CA ASN A 112 7.80 -0.48 8.08
C ASN A 112 7.13 0.31 6.94
N HIS A 113 7.04 1.61 7.09
CA HIS A 113 6.38 2.49 6.13
C HIS A 113 7.44 3.26 5.35
N LEU A 114 7.48 3.04 4.06
CA LEU A 114 8.40 3.73 3.15
C LEU A 114 7.61 4.81 2.41
N GLU A 115 7.75 6.04 2.86
CA GLU A 115 7.09 7.18 2.22
C GLU A 115 7.82 7.56 0.94
N ASP A 116 7.05 7.96 -0.07
CA ASP A 116 7.57 8.43 -1.34
C ASP A 116 8.56 7.41 -1.95
N ALA A 117 8.14 6.17 -1.97
CA ALA A 117 8.99 5.04 -2.33
C ALA A 117 9.34 4.99 -3.82
N PHE A 118 8.47 5.54 -4.68
CA PHE A 118 8.72 5.61 -6.12
C PHE A 118 7.86 6.70 -6.75
N SER A 119 8.17 7.00 -8.01
CA SER A 119 7.43 7.99 -8.77
C SER A 119 7.55 7.74 -10.28
#